data_51bb31ebcc7ff6ea21c847698f857fbb
#
_entry.id   51bb31ebcc7ff6ea21c847698f857fbb
#
_cell.length_a   1.000
_cell.length_b   1.000
_cell.length_c   1.000
_cell.angle_alpha   90.00
_cell.angle_beta   90.00
_cell.angle_gamma   90.00
#
_symmetry.space_group_name_H-M   'P 1'
#
loop_
_entity.id
_entity.type
_entity.pdbx_description
1 polymer ?
#
loop_
_entity_poly.entity_id
_entity_poly.type
_entity_poly.pdbx_seq_one_letter_code
_entity_poly.pdbx_strand_id
1 'polypeptide(L)'
;YKKNILAIHLNSQFFKGFFAILFILTALIFSSRLVGYFEQAADGSINPNIIFNVIFLRLPDFLALLIPFAFFLSMLLVISELYNSNGIYAYFSAGVSRLKIMKLITPFFLISLTVCFLISVYLAPYGKALSKSLIAEQSYEDQLSMLQPKTLVNLDNAETYLYFDSFDGNKMTEVTFFVQQDLSLSLVRADLLEISKEGTQMMLNFKN
;
A
#
# COMPACT_ATOMS: atom_id res chain seq x y z
N TYR A 1 -39.75 24.87 -1.65
CA TYR A 1 -39.82 23.52 -2.27
C TYR A 1 -38.91 23.38 -3.51
N LYS A 2 -39.00 24.31 -4.51
CA LYS A 2 -38.20 24.24 -5.76
C LYS A 2 -36.67 24.30 -5.56
N LYS A 3 -36.18 25.05 -4.57
CA LYS A 3 -34.73 25.19 -4.31
C LYS A 3 -34.08 23.89 -3.81
N ASN A 4 -34.80 23.07 -3.05
CA ASN A 4 -34.30 21.81 -2.54
C ASN A 4 -34.14 20.76 -3.66
N ILE A 5 -35.06 20.77 -4.65
CA ILE A 5 -35.00 19.83 -5.78
C ILE A 5 -33.77 20.09 -6.65
N LEU A 6 -33.47 21.36 -6.95
CA LEU A 6 -32.29 21.76 -7.72
C LEU A 6 -30.99 21.40 -6.98
N ALA A 7 -30.95 21.58 -5.65
CA ALA A 7 -29.82 21.22 -4.82
C ALA A 7 -29.56 19.69 -4.83
N ILE A 8 -30.64 18.93 -4.64
CA ILE A 8 -30.58 17.46 -4.65
C ILE A 8 -30.11 16.95 -6.01
N HIS A 9 -30.66 17.51 -7.10
CA HIS A 9 -30.26 17.12 -8.45
C HIS A 9 -28.77 17.39 -8.72
N LEU A 10 -28.31 18.59 -8.38
CA LEU A 10 -26.90 18.97 -8.54
C LEU A 10 -25.95 18.08 -7.74
N ASN A 11 -26.25 17.87 -6.44
CA ASN A 11 -25.45 17.00 -5.61
C ASN A 11 -25.45 15.55 -6.11
N SER A 12 -26.58 15.06 -6.63
CA SER A 12 -26.65 13.71 -7.22
C SER A 12 -25.76 13.57 -8.45
N GLN A 13 -25.70 14.59 -9.31
CA GLN A 13 -24.77 14.59 -10.46
C GLN A 13 -23.31 14.59 -10.00
N PHE A 14 -22.96 15.41 -9.00
CA PHE A 14 -21.63 15.40 -8.42
C PHE A 14 -21.26 14.07 -7.81
N PHE A 15 -22.16 13.43 -7.05
CA PHE A 15 -21.91 12.10 -6.50
C PHE A 15 -21.64 11.07 -7.59
N LYS A 16 -22.49 11.02 -8.61
CA LYS A 16 -22.31 10.07 -9.73
C LYS A 16 -21.00 10.29 -10.47
N GLY A 17 -20.69 11.55 -10.81
CA GLY A 17 -19.43 11.91 -11.46
C GLY A 17 -18.21 11.59 -10.60
N PHE A 18 -18.26 11.91 -9.32
CA PHE A 18 -17.18 11.64 -8.38
C PHE A 18 -16.88 10.14 -8.25
N PHE A 19 -17.91 9.32 -8.03
CA PHE A 19 -17.70 7.88 -7.91
C PHE A 19 -17.26 7.22 -9.21
N ALA A 20 -17.78 7.68 -10.36
CA ALA A 20 -17.33 7.18 -11.66
C ALA A 20 -15.86 7.49 -11.91
N ILE A 21 -15.42 8.72 -11.66
CA ILE A 21 -14.02 9.13 -11.82
C ILE A 21 -13.13 8.42 -10.81
N LEU A 22 -13.54 8.37 -9.54
CA LEU A 22 -12.80 7.70 -8.48
C LEU A 22 -12.61 6.21 -8.81
N PHE A 23 -13.64 5.54 -9.32
CA PHE A 23 -13.55 4.14 -9.74
C PHE A 23 -12.55 3.95 -10.88
N ILE A 24 -12.61 4.79 -11.92
CA ILE A 24 -11.69 4.72 -13.06
C ILE A 24 -10.24 4.95 -12.60
N LEU A 25 -10.00 5.99 -11.80
CA LEU A 25 -8.66 6.31 -11.30
C LEU A 25 -8.13 5.22 -10.38
N THR A 26 -8.99 4.67 -9.53
CA THR A 26 -8.61 3.56 -8.64
C THR A 26 -8.26 2.32 -9.45
N ALA A 27 -9.04 1.98 -10.49
CA ALA A 27 -8.74 0.85 -11.37
C ALA A 27 -7.41 1.03 -12.12
N LEU A 28 -7.11 2.24 -12.60
CA LEU A 28 -5.85 2.56 -13.26
C LEU A 28 -4.65 2.41 -12.31
N ILE A 29 -4.74 2.98 -11.11
CA ILE A 29 -3.64 2.86 -10.12
C ILE A 29 -3.51 1.41 -9.64
N PHE A 30 -4.62 0.73 -9.40
CA PHE A 30 -4.60 -0.68 -9.00
C PHE A 30 -3.87 -1.53 -10.05
N SER A 31 -4.22 -1.38 -11.34
CA SER A 31 -3.57 -2.08 -12.44
C SER A 31 -2.07 -1.78 -12.50
N SER A 32 -1.67 -0.51 -12.41
CA SER A 32 -0.27 -0.10 -12.43
C SER A 32 0.53 -0.68 -11.24
N ARG A 33 -0.07 -0.67 -10.05
CA ARG A 33 0.58 -1.23 -8.85
C ARG A 33 0.68 -2.74 -8.89
N LEU A 34 -0.30 -3.40 -9.48
CA LEU A 34 -0.31 -4.84 -9.66
C LEU A 34 0.89 -5.29 -10.50
N VAL A 35 1.15 -4.59 -11.61
CA VAL A 35 2.35 -4.84 -12.45
C VAL A 35 3.63 -4.69 -11.62
N GLY A 36 3.78 -3.58 -10.88
CA GLY A 36 4.98 -3.35 -10.07
C GLY A 36 5.19 -4.37 -8.94
N TYR A 37 4.12 -4.92 -8.38
CA TYR A 37 4.24 -6.01 -7.40
C TYR A 37 4.57 -7.36 -8.04
N PHE A 38 4.08 -7.62 -9.25
CA PHE A 38 4.49 -8.81 -10.00
C PHE A 38 5.96 -8.76 -10.44
N GLU A 39 6.48 -7.59 -10.80
CA GLU A 39 7.91 -7.38 -11.05
C GLU A 39 8.73 -7.72 -9.79
N GLN A 40 8.35 -7.18 -8.63
CA GLN A 40 9.01 -7.50 -7.35
C GLN A 40 8.92 -8.99 -6.99
N ALA A 41 7.84 -9.67 -7.38
CA ALA A 41 7.72 -11.10 -7.18
C ALA A 41 8.61 -11.89 -8.15
N ALA A 42 8.76 -11.44 -9.38
CA ALA A 42 9.67 -12.05 -10.35
C ALA A 42 11.14 -11.91 -9.93
N ASP A 43 11.50 -10.81 -9.28
CA ASP A 43 12.82 -10.56 -8.69
C ASP A 43 13.04 -11.31 -7.35
N GLY A 44 12.03 -12.05 -6.87
CA GLY A 44 12.10 -12.78 -5.60
C GLY A 44 11.98 -11.91 -4.33
N SER A 45 11.69 -10.61 -4.48
CA SER A 45 11.57 -9.68 -3.34
C SER A 45 10.27 -9.82 -2.58
N ILE A 46 9.23 -10.35 -3.20
CA ILE A 46 7.89 -10.55 -2.59
C ILE A 46 7.33 -11.89 -3.06
N ASN A 47 6.74 -12.64 -2.12
CA ASN A 47 6.04 -13.87 -2.47
C ASN A 47 4.76 -13.57 -3.26
N PRO A 48 4.52 -14.23 -4.42
CA PRO A 48 3.33 -14.02 -5.23
C PRO A 48 2.01 -14.20 -4.48
N ASN A 49 1.97 -15.08 -3.49
CA ASN A 49 0.75 -15.41 -2.73
C ASN A 49 0.20 -14.25 -1.89
N ILE A 50 1.05 -13.30 -1.49
CA ILE A 50 0.63 -12.16 -0.66
C ILE A 50 0.33 -10.89 -1.45
N ILE A 51 0.61 -10.86 -2.76
CA ILE A 51 0.47 -9.65 -3.58
C ILE A 51 -0.91 -9.02 -3.43
N PHE A 52 -1.97 -9.83 -3.54
CA PHE A 52 -3.34 -9.33 -3.41
C PHE A 52 -3.63 -8.75 -2.02
N ASN A 53 -3.15 -9.41 -0.97
CA ASN A 53 -3.32 -8.92 0.41
C ASN A 53 -2.60 -7.58 0.61
N VAL A 54 -1.38 -7.45 0.11
CA VAL A 54 -0.59 -6.21 0.17
C VAL A 54 -1.28 -5.07 -0.58
N ILE A 55 -1.81 -5.33 -1.80
CA ILE A 55 -2.52 -4.32 -2.58
C ILE A 55 -3.80 -3.87 -1.87
N PHE A 56 -4.61 -4.81 -1.35
CA PHE A 56 -5.83 -4.47 -0.61
C PHE A 56 -5.54 -3.65 0.64
N LEU A 57 -4.49 -3.98 1.40
CA LEU A 57 -4.07 -3.23 2.57
C LEU A 57 -3.58 -1.81 2.23
N ARG A 58 -3.02 -1.62 1.04
CA ARG A 58 -2.56 -0.31 0.54
C ARG A 58 -3.64 0.49 -0.18
N LEU A 59 -4.81 -0.09 -0.43
CA LEU A 59 -5.91 0.58 -1.11
C LEU A 59 -6.34 1.90 -0.43
N PRO A 60 -6.45 1.98 0.92
CA PRO A 60 -6.76 3.25 1.58
C PRO A 60 -5.74 4.35 1.32
N ASP A 61 -4.46 4.02 1.20
CA ASP A 61 -3.40 4.98 0.89
C ASP A 61 -3.58 5.59 -0.50
N PHE A 62 -3.91 4.76 -1.48
CA PHE A 62 -4.20 5.24 -2.83
C PHE A 62 -5.48 6.08 -2.87
N LEU A 63 -6.53 5.67 -2.15
CA LEU A 63 -7.78 6.42 -2.06
C LEU A 63 -7.57 7.80 -1.43
N ALA A 64 -6.73 7.92 -0.40
CA ALA A 64 -6.42 9.20 0.22
C ALA A 64 -5.84 10.21 -0.78
N LEU A 65 -5.04 9.74 -1.75
CA LEU A 65 -4.50 10.56 -2.83
C LEU A 65 -5.55 10.87 -3.91
N LEU A 66 -6.37 9.87 -4.26
CA LEU A 66 -7.30 9.96 -5.39
C LEU A 66 -8.57 10.75 -5.09
N ILE A 67 -9.05 10.73 -3.87
CA ILE A 67 -10.30 11.42 -3.47
C ILE A 67 -10.28 12.91 -3.81
N PRO A 68 -9.27 13.71 -3.40
CA PRO A 68 -9.24 15.13 -3.73
C PRO A 68 -9.13 15.38 -5.24
N PHE A 69 -8.39 14.53 -5.95
CA PHE A 69 -8.24 14.64 -7.40
C PHE A 69 -9.53 14.28 -8.14
N ALA A 70 -10.19 13.18 -7.74
CA ALA A 70 -11.49 12.78 -8.29
C ALA A 70 -12.58 13.84 -8.00
N PHE A 71 -12.54 14.46 -6.82
CA PHE A 71 -13.44 15.55 -6.47
C PHE A 71 -13.27 16.75 -7.41
N PHE A 72 -12.03 17.18 -7.63
CA PHE A 72 -11.71 18.29 -8.53
C PHE A 72 -12.17 18.00 -9.97
N LEU A 73 -11.84 16.82 -10.51
CA LEU A 73 -12.25 16.42 -11.86
C LEU A 73 -13.79 16.31 -11.97
N SER A 74 -14.45 15.73 -10.98
CA SER A 74 -15.91 15.65 -10.96
C SER A 74 -16.56 17.04 -10.98
N MET A 75 -16.04 17.97 -10.20
CA MET A 75 -16.50 19.35 -10.18
C MET A 75 -16.35 20.00 -11.57
N LEU A 76 -15.20 19.83 -12.20
CA LEU A 76 -14.93 20.35 -13.55
C LEU A 76 -15.90 19.79 -14.58
N LEU A 77 -16.08 18.46 -14.61
CA LEU A 77 -16.95 17.79 -15.59
C LEU A 77 -18.43 18.15 -15.39
N VAL A 78 -18.93 18.13 -14.16
CA VAL A 78 -20.35 18.43 -13.88
C VAL A 78 -20.67 19.89 -14.18
N ILE A 79 -19.77 20.82 -13.83
CA ILE A 79 -19.98 22.22 -14.16
C ILE A 79 -19.91 22.44 -15.67
N SER A 80 -18.95 21.82 -16.37
CA SER A 80 -18.86 21.89 -17.83
C SER A 80 -20.12 21.36 -18.51
N GLU A 81 -20.62 20.21 -18.07
CA GLU A 81 -21.87 19.62 -18.57
C GLU A 81 -23.06 20.56 -18.34
N LEU A 82 -23.13 21.21 -17.17
CA LEU A 82 -24.19 22.15 -16.85
C LEU A 82 -24.18 23.39 -17.79
N TYR A 83 -23.01 23.81 -18.23
CA TYR A 83 -22.87 24.89 -19.22
C TYR A 83 -23.19 24.41 -20.63
N ASN A 84 -22.67 23.27 -21.04
CA ASN A 84 -22.84 22.71 -22.40
C ASN A 84 -24.32 22.36 -22.69
N SER A 85 -25.02 21.81 -21.69
CA SER A 85 -26.45 21.48 -21.82
C SER A 85 -27.37 22.66 -21.64
N ASN A 86 -26.84 23.88 -21.50
CA ASN A 86 -27.61 25.07 -21.15
C ASN A 86 -28.38 24.95 -19.81
N GLY A 87 -28.16 23.91 -19.03
CA GLY A 87 -28.79 23.66 -17.74
C GLY A 87 -28.54 24.78 -16.72
N ILE A 88 -27.40 25.48 -16.83
CA ILE A 88 -27.08 26.63 -15.97
C ILE A 88 -28.11 27.72 -16.01
N TYR A 89 -28.72 27.95 -17.18
CA TYR A 89 -29.77 28.97 -17.35
C TYR A 89 -31.07 28.64 -16.57
N ALA A 90 -31.36 27.34 -16.40
CA ALA A 90 -32.49 26.92 -15.56
C ALA A 90 -32.26 27.31 -14.08
N TYR A 91 -31.02 27.24 -13.59
CA TYR A 91 -30.68 27.74 -12.25
C TYR A 91 -30.79 29.23 -12.13
N PHE A 92 -30.34 30.01 -13.13
CA PHE A 92 -30.42 31.46 -13.14
C PHE A 92 -31.88 31.93 -13.22
N SER A 93 -32.70 31.31 -14.07
CA SER A 93 -34.14 31.58 -14.17
C SER A 93 -34.90 31.28 -12.88
N ALA A 94 -34.41 30.31 -12.09
CA ALA A 94 -34.93 30.01 -10.76
C ALA A 94 -34.44 30.98 -9.67
N GLY A 95 -33.67 32.03 -10.04
CA GLY A 95 -33.11 33.02 -9.11
C GLY A 95 -31.92 32.51 -8.28
N VAL A 96 -31.22 31.45 -8.76
CA VAL A 96 -30.02 30.94 -8.10
C VAL A 96 -28.81 31.65 -8.69
N SER A 97 -28.13 32.48 -7.90
CA SER A 97 -26.91 33.15 -8.31
C SER A 97 -25.71 32.17 -8.36
N ARG A 98 -24.62 32.52 -9.09
CA ARG A 98 -23.39 31.73 -9.17
C ARG A 98 -22.83 31.36 -7.78
N LEU A 99 -22.82 32.30 -6.84
CA LEU A 99 -22.37 32.05 -5.47
C LEU A 99 -23.26 31.08 -4.70
N LYS A 100 -24.57 31.05 -5.01
CA LYS A 100 -25.49 30.08 -4.41
C LYS A 100 -25.25 28.67 -4.94
N ILE A 101 -24.87 28.50 -6.22
CA ILE A 101 -24.48 27.20 -6.78
C ILE A 101 -23.29 26.67 -6.02
N MET A 102 -22.25 27.47 -5.78
CA MET A 102 -21.08 27.06 -4.99
C MET A 102 -21.49 26.65 -3.56
N LYS A 103 -22.39 27.40 -2.91
CA LYS A 103 -22.89 27.02 -1.58
C LYS A 103 -23.71 25.74 -1.57
N LEU A 104 -24.36 25.38 -2.68
CA LEU A 104 -25.11 24.12 -2.79
C LEU A 104 -24.16 22.88 -2.87
N ILE A 105 -22.92 23.08 -3.34
CA ILE A 105 -21.91 22.04 -3.44
C ILE A 105 -21.14 21.87 -2.11
N THR A 106 -21.17 22.88 -1.23
CA THR A 106 -20.44 22.88 0.04
C THR A 106 -20.66 21.64 0.91
N PRO A 107 -21.90 21.11 1.10
CA PRO A 107 -22.09 19.91 1.92
C PRO A 107 -21.40 18.69 1.34
N PHE A 108 -21.41 18.53 0.02
CA PHE A 108 -20.68 17.44 -0.65
C PHE A 108 -19.16 17.59 -0.46
N PHE A 109 -18.65 18.81 -0.59
CA PHE A 109 -17.24 19.12 -0.34
C PHE A 109 -16.83 18.76 1.09
N LEU A 110 -17.61 19.15 2.09
CA LEU A 110 -17.33 18.85 3.50
C LEU A 110 -17.33 17.34 3.77
N ILE A 111 -18.30 16.62 3.23
CA ILE A 111 -18.36 15.15 3.37
C ILE A 111 -17.12 14.52 2.73
N SER A 112 -16.78 14.90 1.50
CA SER A 112 -15.60 14.36 0.80
C SER A 112 -14.29 14.66 1.54
N LEU A 113 -14.15 15.88 2.08
CA LEU A 113 -13.00 16.30 2.87
C LEU A 113 -12.88 15.50 4.17
N THR A 114 -14.01 15.30 4.88
CA THR A 114 -14.03 14.50 6.11
C THR A 114 -13.66 13.04 5.84
N VAL A 115 -14.21 12.44 4.81
CA VAL A 115 -13.90 11.06 4.41
C VAL A 115 -12.41 10.93 4.03
N CYS A 116 -11.90 11.87 3.23
CA CYS A 116 -10.48 11.91 2.85
C CYS A 116 -9.59 12.02 4.09
N PHE A 117 -9.93 12.90 5.03
CA PHE A 117 -9.19 13.09 6.28
C PHE A 117 -9.15 11.80 7.11
N LEU A 118 -10.30 11.16 7.32
CA LEU A 118 -10.39 9.91 8.08
C LEU A 118 -9.56 8.78 7.43
N ILE A 119 -9.65 8.64 6.12
CA ILE A 119 -8.85 7.64 5.40
C ILE A 119 -7.36 7.95 5.52
N SER A 120 -6.96 9.20 5.32
CA SER A 120 -5.55 9.61 5.33
C SER A 120 -4.89 9.48 6.71
N VAL A 121 -5.63 9.81 7.78
CA VAL A 121 -5.06 9.83 9.15
C VAL A 121 -5.10 8.45 9.81
N TYR A 122 -6.14 7.65 9.57
CA TYR A 122 -6.34 6.38 10.26
C TYR A 122 -6.09 5.16 9.36
N LEU A 123 -6.77 5.06 8.24
CA LEU A 123 -6.74 3.85 7.41
C LEU A 123 -5.43 3.70 6.64
N ALA A 124 -4.93 4.77 6.06
CA ALA A 124 -3.73 4.73 5.23
C ALA A 124 -2.47 4.33 6.01
N PRO A 125 -2.15 4.92 7.19
CA PRO A 125 -0.97 4.52 7.95
C PRO A 125 -1.11 3.09 8.51
N TYR A 126 -2.31 2.70 8.95
CA TYR A 126 -2.57 1.35 9.43
C TYR A 126 -2.35 0.30 8.33
N GLY A 127 -2.93 0.52 7.15
CA GLY A 127 -2.76 -0.36 5.99
C GLY A 127 -1.29 -0.47 5.52
N LYS A 128 -0.55 0.66 5.55
CA LYS A 128 0.89 0.67 5.25
C LYS A 128 1.70 -0.13 6.26
N ALA A 129 1.43 0.03 7.54
CA ALA A 129 2.14 -0.70 8.59
C ALA A 129 1.92 -2.21 8.45
N LEU A 130 0.65 -2.61 8.28
CA LEU A 130 0.28 -4.02 8.14
C LEU A 130 0.82 -4.64 6.83
N SER A 131 0.82 -3.89 5.72
CA SER A 131 1.41 -4.39 4.47
C SER A 131 2.92 -4.60 4.58
N LYS A 132 3.63 -3.72 5.29
CA LYS A 132 5.07 -3.87 5.54
C LYS A 132 5.38 -5.06 6.43
N SER A 133 4.59 -5.29 7.48
CA SER A 133 4.78 -6.46 8.37
C SER A 133 4.55 -7.77 7.63
N LEU A 134 3.53 -7.85 6.76
CA LEU A 134 3.29 -9.04 5.93
C LEU A 134 4.45 -9.33 4.97
N ILE A 135 4.99 -8.31 4.31
CA ILE A 135 6.14 -8.46 3.40
C ILE A 135 7.37 -8.93 4.20
N ALA A 136 7.63 -8.31 5.35
CA ALA A 136 8.76 -8.69 6.19
C ALA A 136 8.64 -10.12 6.72
N GLU A 137 7.46 -10.51 7.20
CA GLU A 137 7.22 -11.85 7.73
C GLU A 137 7.45 -12.93 6.68
N GLN A 138 6.94 -12.73 5.47
CA GLN A 138 7.15 -13.68 4.37
C GLN A 138 8.60 -13.70 3.85
N SER A 139 9.28 -12.56 3.82
CA SER A 139 10.70 -12.55 3.48
C SER A 139 11.54 -13.39 4.45
N TYR A 140 11.16 -13.43 5.73
CA TYR A 140 11.83 -14.30 6.71
C TYR A 140 11.54 -15.78 6.47
N GLU A 141 10.29 -16.15 6.21
CA GLU A 141 9.92 -17.54 5.94
C GLU A 141 10.57 -18.06 4.66
N ASP A 142 10.61 -17.24 3.61
CA ASP A 142 11.24 -17.59 2.34
C ASP A 142 12.76 -17.71 2.49
N GLN A 143 13.43 -16.81 3.22
CA GLN A 143 14.86 -16.90 3.52
C GLN A 143 15.17 -18.15 4.35
N LEU A 144 14.38 -18.46 5.35
CA LEU A 144 14.54 -19.66 6.16
C LEU A 144 14.30 -20.95 5.35
N SER A 145 13.33 -20.93 4.42
CA SER A 145 13.06 -22.10 3.57
C SER A 145 14.14 -22.36 2.51
N MET A 146 14.88 -21.32 2.10
CA MET A 146 16.02 -21.42 1.19
C MET A 146 17.29 -21.97 1.89
N LEU A 147 17.32 -21.97 3.22
CA LEU A 147 18.41 -22.53 4.00
C LEU A 147 18.37 -24.06 3.91
N GLN A 148 19.09 -24.61 2.95
CA GLN A 148 19.25 -26.07 2.86
C GLN A 148 20.36 -26.54 3.80
N PRO A 149 20.11 -27.52 4.68
CA PRO A 149 21.16 -28.15 5.49
C PRO A 149 22.32 -28.68 4.62
N LYS A 150 23.52 -28.60 5.15
CA LYS A 150 24.74 -29.10 4.47
C LYS A 150 25.12 -28.32 3.20
N THR A 151 24.67 -27.11 3.05
CA THR A 151 25.08 -26.20 1.97
C THR A 151 25.71 -24.93 2.54
N LEU A 152 26.63 -24.35 1.78
CA LEU A 152 27.23 -23.05 2.10
C LEU A 152 26.26 -21.97 1.64
N VAL A 153 25.65 -21.25 2.59
CA VAL A 153 24.76 -20.13 2.34
C VAL A 153 25.55 -18.83 2.42
N ASN A 154 25.53 -18.03 1.37
CA ASN A 154 26.13 -16.70 1.40
C ASN A 154 25.18 -15.73 2.10
N LEU A 155 25.63 -15.12 3.17
CA LEU A 155 24.89 -14.09 3.92
C LEU A 155 25.33 -12.71 3.42
N ASP A 156 24.48 -12.10 2.61
CA ASP A 156 24.52 -10.67 2.28
C ASP A 156 25.85 -10.17 1.69
N ASN A 157 26.06 -10.22 0.40
CA ASN A 157 27.16 -9.58 -0.37
C ASN A 157 28.52 -9.30 0.34
N ALA A 158 28.60 -9.58 1.63
CA ALA A 158 29.83 -9.67 2.41
C ALA A 158 30.38 -11.08 2.24
N GLU A 159 31.68 -11.23 2.20
CA GLU A 159 32.41 -12.49 2.08
C GLU A 159 32.20 -13.40 3.31
N THR A 160 30.91 -13.55 3.72
CA THR A 160 30.49 -14.33 4.88
C THR A 160 29.63 -15.49 4.43
N TYR A 161 30.12 -16.70 4.69
CA TYR A 161 29.41 -17.94 4.38
C TYR A 161 29.00 -18.64 5.66
N LEU A 162 27.78 -19.16 5.66
CA LEU A 162 27.20 -19.94 6.74
C LEU A 162 27.08 -21.41 6.31
N TYR A 163 27.60 -22.30 7.14
CA TYR A 163 27.39 -23.76 7.01
C TYR A 163 26.69 -24.28 8.26
N PHE A 164 25.71 -25.14 8.13
CA PHE A 164 25.02 -25.80 9.24
C PHE A 164 24.63 -27.25 8.86
N ASP A 165 24.58 -28.14 9.83
CA ASP A 165 24.30 -29.56 9.59
C ASP A 165 22.80 -29.87 9.60
N SER A 166 22.03 -29.28 10.51
CA SER A 166 20.57 -29.44 10.55
C SER A 166 19.86 -28.14 10.94
N PHE A 167 18.63 -28.01 10.46
CA PHE A 167 17.74 -26.87 10.75
C PHE A 167 16.38 -27.38 11.20
N ASP A 168 15.98 -27.04 12.42
CA ASP A 168 14.68 -27.38 12.98
C ASP A 168 13.93 -26.10 13.41
N GLY A 169 13.21 -25.53 12.44
CA GLY A 169 12.34 -24.37 12.62
C GLY A 169 13.06 -23.07 13.03
N ASN A 170 13.64 -23.01 14.22
CA ASN A 170 14.35 -21.85 14.77
C ASN A 170 15.75 -22.16 15.28
N LYS A 171 16.18 -23.42 15.20
CA LYS A 171 17.48 -23.88 15.75
C LYS A 171 18.32 -24.49 14.67
N MET A 172 19.55 -24.03 14.55
CA MET A 172 20.58 -24.63 13.71
C MET A 172 21.59 -25.31 14.59
N THR A 173 22.02 -26.52 14.18
CA THR A 173 23.05 -27.27 14.86
C THR A 173 24.31 -27.30 14.03
N GLU A 174 25.48 -27.39 14.72
CA GLU A 174 26.79 -27.39 14.13
C GLU A 174 27.05 -26.28 13.12
N VAL A 175 26.82 -25.04 13.57
CA VAL A 175 26.94 -23.87 12.72
C VAL A 175 28.38 -23.40 12.61
N THR A 176 28.85 -23.22 11.40
CA THR A 176 30.16 -22.69 11.11
C THR A 176 30.05 -21.44 10.23
N PHE A 177 30.58 -20.35 10.71
CA PHE A 177 30.67 -19.10 9.95
C PHE A 177 32.08 -18.99 9.37
N PHE A 178 32.12 -18.74 8.07
CA PHE A 178 33.35 -18.39 7.35
C PHE A 178 33.28 -16.91 7.02
N VAL A 179 34.15 -16.11 7.63
CA VAL A 179 34.24 -14.67 7.35
C VAL A 179 35.58 -14.44 6.67
N GLN A 180 35.53 -14.00 5.42
CA GLN A 180 36.72 -13.63 4.68
C GLN A 180 36.93 -12.13 4.82
N GLN A 181 37.98 -11.69 5.49
CA GLN A 181 38.41 -10.32 5.60
C GLN A 181 39.79 -10.16 4.93
N ASP A 182 39.82 -9.49 3.79
CA ASP A 182 41.04 -9.24 2.97
C ASP A 182 41.87 -10.50 2.71
N LEU A 183 42.85 -10.79 3.54
CA LEU A 183 43.78 -11.91 3.42
C LEU A 183 43.65 -12.93 4.56
N SER A 184 42.72 -12.75 5.48
CA SER A 184 42.49 -13.65 6.61
C SER A 184 41.13 -14.32 6.58
N LEU A 185 41.11 -15.63 6.78
CA LEU A 185 39.88 -16.42 6.90
C LEU A 185 39.65 -16.67 8.39
N SER A 186 38.61 -16.06 8.93
CA SER A 186 38.16 -16.27 10.31
C SER A 186 37.03 -17.28 10.34
N LEU A 187 37.19 -18.30 11.20
CA LEU A 187 36.24 -19.38 11.35
C LEU A 187 35.65 -19.33 12.75
N VAL A 188 34.34 -19.15 12.83
CA VAL A 188 33.60 -19.15 14.10
C VAL A 188 32.66 -20.34 14.08
N ARG A 189 32.84 -21.26 15.03
CA ARG A 189 31.97 -22.43 15.18
C ARG A 189 31.14 -22.31 16.44
N ALA A 190 29.86 -22.67 16.32
CA ALA A 190 28.93 -22.75 17.44
C ALA A 190 28.13 -24.06 17.36
N ASP A 191 27.95 -24.73 18.48
CA ASP A 191 27.23 -26.02 18.51
C ASP A 191 25.72 -25.80 18.30
N LEU A 192 25.19 -24.67 18.71
CA LEU A 192 23.77 -24.34 18.57
C LEU A 192 23.58 -22.85 18.32
N LEU A 193 22.84 -22.55 17.27
CA LEU A 193 22.41 -21.18 16.94
C LEU A 193 20.91 -21.09 17.00
N GLU A 194 20.39 -20.28 17.90
CA GLU A 194 18.97 -20.03 18.05
C GLU A 194 18.62 -18.68 17.40
N ILE A 195 17.74 -18.72 16.40
CA ILE A 195 17.27 -17.53 15.71
C ILE A 195 16.07 -17.02 16.49
N SER A 196 16.20 -15.86 17.13
CA SER A 196 15.07 -15.19 17.78
C SER A 196 14.69 -13.90 17.05
N LYS A 197 13.39 -13.66 16.93
CA LYS A 197 12.83 -12.46 16.30
C LYS A 197 12.57 -11.42 17.37
N GLU A 198 13.28 -10.31 17.31
CA GLU A 198 12.99 -9.14 18.15
C GLU A 198 12.69 -7.93 17.23
N GLY A 199 11.38 -7.67 17.01
CA GLY A 199 10.91 -6.62 16.10
C GLY A 199 11.20 -6.90 14.62
N THR A 200 12.00 -6.05 13.99
CA THR A 200 12.37 -6.12 12.57
C THR A 200 13.78 -6.70 12.35
N GLN A 201 14.49 -7.06 13.41
CA GLN A 201 15.86 -7.59 13.32
C GLN A 201 15.92 -9.05 13.78
N MET A 202 16.75 -9.83 13.07
CA MET A 202 17.13 -11.16 13.53
C MET A 202 18.22 -11.04 14.58
N MET A 203 18.02 -11.61 15.74
CA MET A 203 19.06 -11.83 16.72
C MET A 203 19.54 -13.27 16.65
N LEU A 204 20.84 -13.44 16.48
CA LEU A 204 21.52 -14.72 16.46
C LEU A 204 22.09 -14.95 17.85
N ASN A 205 21.50 -15.87 18.60
CA ASN A 205 21.98 -16.25 19.93
C ASN A 205 22.86 -17.49 19.80
N PHE A 206 24.15 -17.32 20.05
CA PHE A 206 25.12 -18.42 20.05
C PHE A 206 25.11 -19.12 21.39
N LYS A 207 25.02 -20.44 21.38
CA LYS A 207 25.14 -21.27 22.55
C LYS A 207 26.25 -22.32 22.28
N ASN A 208 27.30 -22.24 23.05
CA ASN A 208 28.36 -23.26 23.12
C ASN A 208 27.96 -24.31 24.13
#